data_b5f2f8a262224c04e525fb15d50603db
#
_entry.id   b5f2f8a262224c04e525fb15d50603db
#
_cell.length_a   1.000
_cell.length_b   1.000
_cell.length_c   1.000
_cell.angle_alpha   90.00
_cell.angle_beta   90.00
_cell.angle_gamma   90.00
#
_symmetry.space_group_name_H-M   'P 1'
#
loop_
_entity.id
_entity.type
_entity.pdbx_description
1 polymer ?
#
loop_
_entity_poly.entity_id
_entity_poly.type
_entity_poly.pdbx_seq_one_letter_code
_entity_poly.pdbx_strand_id
1 'polypeptide(L)'
;MKYYLFLLFIFFSNILTCQEEIEELDFLFPGDSIPSNTFMLDEVTVFQPLQFYNDDEIKRYVILRYRVKKVYPYAKLASERMNRIDSRVDSIKSKRQKRLYLKKLEKFVYNEFSDELRKLSRSQGRILVKLLNRQTGLTAHSIVSEYRNKFRALLYNTAASFYSISLKDEYKPFEDYEYYLIEDILQR
;
A
#
# COMPACT_ATOMS: atom_id res chain seq x y z
N MET A 1 -50.90 -37.17 -53.03
CA MET A 1 -50.08 -35.99 -53.35
C MET A 1 -50.11 -34.91 -52.30
N LYS A 2 -51.24 -34.60 -51.64
CA LYS A 2 -51.33 -33.52 -50.60
C LYS A 2 -50.43 -33.79 -49.35
N TYR A 3 -50.29 -35.05 -48.93
CA TYR A 3 -49.49 -35.37 -47.70
C TYR A 3 -47.98 -35.31 -47.91
N TYR A 4 -47.50 -35.52 -49.12
CA TYR A 4 -46.07 -35.42 -49.44
C TYR A 4 -45.61 -33.94 -49.43
N LEU A 5 -46.48 -33.02 -49.80
CA LEU A 5 -46.19 -31.60 -49.80
C LEU A 5 -46.10 -31.07 -48.33
N PHE A 6 -46.93 -31.62 -47.45
CA PHE A 6 -46.93 -31.27 -46.04
C PHE A 6 -45.67 -31.81 -45.29
N LEU A 7 -45.25 -33.05 -45.62
CA LEU A 7 -44.01 -33.63 -45.10
C LEU A 7 -42.76 -32.87 -45.58
N LEU A 8 -42.76 -32.41 -46.80
CA LEU A 8 -41.69 -31.63 -47.38
C LEU A 8 -41.59 -30.25 -46.73
N PHE A 9 -42.71 -29.66 -46.36
CA PHE A 9 -42.76 -28.38 -45.64
C PHE A 9 -42.22 -28.49 -44.20
N ILE A 10 -42.50 -29.59 -43.48
CA ILE A 10 -42.01 -29.85 -42.13
C ILE A 10 -40.52 -30.13 -42.18
N PHE A 11 -39.97 -30.77 -43.21
CA PHE A 11 -38.58 -31.04 -43.37
C PHE A 11 -37.77 -29.75 -43.65
N PHE A 12 -38.34 -28.81 -44.40
CA PHE A 12 -37.73 -27.55 -44.75
C PHE A 12 -37.72 -26.55 -43.55
N SER A 13 -38.67 -26.65 -42.62
CA SER A 13 -38.73 -25.78 -41.45
C SER A 13 -37.64 -26.06 -40.40
N ASN A 14 -37.00 -27.25 -40.42
CA ASN A 14 -35.91 -27.58 -39.51
C ASN A 14 -34.52 -27.12 -39.99
N ILE A 15 -34.38 -26.65 -41.24
CA ILE A 15 -33.11 -26.15 -41.76
C ILE A 15 -32.88 -24.67 -41.42
N LEU A 16 -33.93 -23.95 -40.96
CA LEU A 16 -33.88 -22.51 -40.69
C LEU A 16 -33.46 -22.13 -39.26
N THR A 17 -33.14 -23.08 -38.38
CA THR A 17 -32.78 -22.81 -36.99
C THR A 17 -31.30 -22.97 -36.65
N CYS A 18 -30.45 -23.00 -37.64
CA CYS A 18 -28.99 -22.86 -37.38
C CYS A 18 -28.54 -21.48 -37.88
N GLN A 19 -29.08 -20.45 -37.30
CA GLN A 19 -28.37 -19.20 -37.21
C GLN A 19 -27.55 -19.31 -35.92
N GLU A 20 -26.26 -19.58 -36.04
CA GLU A 20 -25.30 -19.21 -35.02
C GLU A 20 -25.55 -17.73 -34.75
N GLU A 21 -26.02 -17.38 -33.53
CA GLU A 21 -25.88 -16.05 -33.02
C GLU A 21 -24.36 -15.78 -33.07
N ILE A 22 -23.95 -15.02 -34.09
CA ILE A 22 -22.66 -14.34 -34.03
C ILE A 22 -22.85 -13.43 -32.82
N GLU A 23 -22.27 -13.80 -31.66
CA GLU A 23 -22.12 -12.90 -30.54
C GLU A 23 -21.56 -11.62 -31.14
N GLU A 24 -22.39 -10.58 -31.25
CA GLU A 24 -21.93 -9.25 -31.59
C GLU A 24 -20.83 -8.96 -30.60
N LEU A 25 -19.60 -8.89 -31.06
CA LEU A 25 -18.45 -8.46 -30.27
C LEU A 25 -18.82 -7.10 -29.68
N ASP A 26 -19.18 -7.13 -28.40
CA ASP A 26 -19.63 -5.96 -27.68
C ASP A 26 -18.39 -5.09 -27.41
N PHE A 27 -18.23 -4.03 -28.18
CA PHE A 27 -17.13 -3.08 -28.05
C PHE A 27 -17.47 -2.02 -27.03
N LEU A 28 -16.51 -1.67 -26.20
CA LEU A 28 -16.64 -0.65 -25.14
C LEU A 28 -17.01 0.74 -25.70
N PHE A 29 -16.52 1.08 -26.90
CA PHE A 29 -16.79 2.34 -27.57
C PHE A 29 -16.95 2.15 -29.08
N PRO A 30 -17.74 2.99 -29.78
CA PRO A 30 -17.81 2.98 -31.23
C PRO A 30 -16.43 3.26 -31.85
N GLY A 31 -15.92 2.30 -32.62
CA GLY A 31 -14.56 2.36 -33.19
C GLY A 31 -13.48 1.69 -32.36
N ASP A 32 -13.81 1.10 -31.21
CA ASP A 32 -12.89 0.28 -30.42
C ASP A 32 -12.76 -1.10 -31.08
N SER A 33 -11.52 -1.62 -31.14
CA SER A 33 -11.22 -2.97 -31.60
C SER A 33 -11.11 -3.99 -30.46
N ILE A 34 -11.28 -3.55 -29.22
CA ILE A 34 -11.16 -4.40 -28.03
C ILE A 34 -12.55 -4.83 -27.58
N PRO A 35 -12.86 -6.15 -27.59
CA PRO A 35 -14.16 -6.64 -27.16
C PRO A 35 -14.38 -6.40 -25.66
N SER A 36 -15.63 -6.16 -25.27
CA SER A 36 -16.03 -5.89 -23.88
C SER A 36 -15.78 -7.07 -22.91
N ASN A 37 -15.69 -8.28 -23.43
CA ASN A 37 -15.37 -9.49 -22.67
C ASN A 37 -13.87 -9.73 -22.50
N THR A 38 -13.02 -8.73 -22.75
CA THR A 38 -11.59 -8.81 -22.54
C THR A 38 -11.29 -8.98 -21.05
N PHE A 39 -10.52 -9.99 -20.69
CA PHE A 39 -10.06 -10.18 -19.33
C PHE A 39 -9.09 -9.07 -18.95
N MET A 40 -9.42 -8.32 -17.90
CA MET A 40 -8.48 -7.37 -17.31
C MET A 40 -7.39 -8.18 -16.62
N LEU A 41 -6.19 -8.14 -17.15
CA LEU A 41 -5.01 -8.71 -16.50
C LEU A 41 -4.51 -7.72 -15.46
N ASP A 42 -4.02 -8.25 -14.34
CA ASP A 42 -3.36 -7.43 -13.33
C ASP A 42 -2.14 -6.73 -13.94
N GLU A 43 -1.89 -5.51 -13.52
CA GLU A 43 -0.73 -4.74 -13.95
C GLU A 43 0.56 -5.46 -13.56
N VAL A 44 1.40 -5.77 -14.53
CA VAL A 44 2.72 -6.36 -14.30
C VAL A 44 3.77 -5.26 -14.38
N THR A 45 4.32 -4.88 -13.24
CA THR A 45 5.40 -3.90 -13.17
C THR A 45 6.73 -4.53 -13.57
N VAL A 46 7.29 -4.10 -14.69
CA VAL A 46 8.62 -4.55 -15.13
C VAL A 46 9.69 -3.62 -14.60
N PHE A 47 10.56 -4.13 -13.74
CA PHE A 47 11.68 -3.37 -13.18
C PHE A 47 12.92 -3.50 -14.06
N GLN A 48 13.52 -2.35 -14.37
CA GLN A 48 14.86 -2.36 -14.96
C GLN A 48 15.89 -2.88 -13.94
N PRO A 49 16.91 -3.64 -14.39
CA PRO A 49 17.97 -4.05 -13.50
C PRO A 49 18.74 -2.83 -12.97
N LEU A 50 18.99 -2.81 -11.65
CA LEU A 50 19.81 -1.78 -11.03
C LEU A 50 21.24 -1.89 -11.53
N GLN A 51 21.82 -0.76 -11.94
CA GLN A 51 23.20 -0.68 -12.34
C GLN A 51 24.03 -0.12 -11.18
N PHE A 52 25.08 -0.81 -10.79
CA PHE A 52 26.02 -0.41 -9.75
C PHE A 52 27.40 -0.21 -10.39
N TYR A 53 28.07 0.88 -10.03
CA TYR A 53 29.38 1.22 -10.60
C TYR A 53 30.52 0.49 -9.90
N ASN A 54 30.31 0.03 -8.66
CA ASN A 54 31.32 -0.64 -7.86
C ASN A 54 30.72 -1.55 -6.78
N ASP A 55 31.56 -2.43 -6.23
CA ASP A 55 31.17 -3.38 -5.18
C ASP A 55 30.70 -2.69 -3.88
N ASP A 56 31.13 -1.48 -3.61
CA ASP A 56 30.73 -0.77 -2.40
C ASP A 56 29.29 -0.24 -2.52
N GLU A 57 28.84 0.11 -3.71
CA GLU A 57 27.42 0.43 -3.96
C GLU A 57 26.55 -0.80 -3.78
N ILE A 58 26.97 -1.95 -4.29
CA ILE A 58 26.27 -3.22 -4.08
C ILE A 58 26.14 -3.52 -2.58
N LYS A 59 27.24 -3.40 -1.82
CA LYS A 59 27.22 -3.60 -0.36
C LYS A 59 26.25 -2.65 0.34
N ARG A 60 26.27 -1.35 -0.02
CA ARG A 60 25.35 -0.35 0.53
C ARG A 60 23.89 -0.70 0.23
N TYR A 61 23.59 -1.12 -1.00
CA TYR A 61 22.26 -1.54 -1.39
C TYR A 61 21.77 -2.76 -0.62
N VAL A 62 22.62 -3.79 -0.47
CA VAL A 62 22.27 -5.00 0.30
C VAL A 62 21.98 -4.65 1.77
N ILE A 63 22.79 -3.79 2.37
CA ILE A 63 22.56 -3.31 3.75
C ILE A 63 21.26 -2.50 3.84
N LEU A 64 21.00 -1.63 2.87
CA LEU A 64 19.76 -0.85 2.79
C LEU A 64 18.54 -1.77 2.68
N ARG A 65 18.59 -2.75 1.77
CA ARG A 65 17.53 -3.74 1.56
C ARG A 65 17.22 -4.51 2.84
N TYR A 66 18.24 -4.97 3.56
CA TYR A 66 18.05 -5.64 4.85
C TYR A 66 17.34 -4.72 5.86
N ARG A 67 17.77 -3.46 5.96
CA ARG A 67 17.18 -2.48 6.89
C ARG A 67 15.74 -2.18 6.53
N VAL A 68 15.43 -1.94 5.26
CA VAL A 68 14.09 -1.68 4.76
C VAL A 68 13.16 -2.85 5.08
N LYS A 69 13.55 -4.07 4.69
CA LYS A 69 12.74 -5.27 4.97
C LYS A 69 12.49 -5.50 6.46
N LYS A 70 13.46 -5.16 7.31
CA LYS A 70 13.33 -5.30 8.76
C LYS A 70 12.33 -4.30 9.36
N VAL A 71 12.31 -3.04 8.89
CA VAL A 71 11.51 -1.99 9.50
C VAL A 71 10.17 -1.74 8.81
N TYR A 72 10.00 -2.19 7.58
CA TYR A 72 8.77 -2.01 6.80
C TYR A 72 7.51 -2.55 7.50
N PRO A 73 7.50 -3.74 8.13
CA PRO A 73 6.35 -4.24 8.85
C PRO A 73 5.88 -3.28 9.97
N TYR A 74 6.81 -2.63 10.65
CA TYR A 74 6.49 -1.65 11.71
C TYR A 74 5.88 -0.38 11.13
N ALA A 75 6.40 0.12 10.00
CA ALA A 75 5.84 1.28 9.32
C ALA A 75 4.42 1.01 8.81
N LYS A 76 4.19 -0.14 8.18
CA LYS A 76 2.88 -0.58 7.70
C LYS A 76 1.88 -0.70 8.84
N LEU A 77 2.25 -1.41 9.90
CA LEU A 77 1.40 -1.59 11.07
C LEU A 77 1.06 -0.27 11.76
N ALA A 78 2.04 0.64 11.89
CA ALA A 78 1.83 1.96 12.46
C ALA A 78 0.81 2.77 11.64
N SER A 79 0.95 2.80 10.31
CA SER A 79 0.04 3.48 9.40
C SER A 79 -1.39 2.94 9.49
N GLU A 80 -1.56 1.61 9.44
CA GLU A 80 -2.86 0.97 9.59
C GLU A 80 -3.52 1.28 10.95
N ARG A 81 -2.72 1.33 12.01
CA ARG A 81 -3.20 1.66 13.36
C ARG A 81 -3.61 3.12 13.46
N MET A 82 -2.84 4.04 12.86
CA MET A 82 -3.17 5.46 12.83
C MET A 82 -4.52 5.71 12.16
N ASN A 83 -4.75 5.15 10.98
CA ASN A 83 -6.02 5.28 10.26
C ASN A 83 -7.22 4.78 11.09
N ARG A 84 -7.06 3.66 11.79
CA ARG A 84 -8.10 3.14 12.69
C ARG A 84 -8.33 4.01 13.92
N ILE A 85 -7.25 4.58 14.46
CA ILE A 85 -7.32 5.48 15.64
C ILE A 85 -8.11 6.73 15.27
N ASP A 86 -7.80 7.36 14.16
CA ASP A 86 -8.45 8.60 13.73
C ASP A 86 -9.94 8.37 13.49
N SER A 87 -10.30 7.34 12.73
CA SER A 87 -11.69 6.96 12.51
C SER A 87 -12.46 6.70 13.83
N ARG A 88 -11.80 6.04 14.79
CA ARG A 88 -12.41 5.76 16.10
C ARG A 88 -12.52 7.00 16.96
N VAL A 89 -11.50 7.84 16.98
CA VAL A 89 -11.46 9.09 17.74
C VAL A 89 -12.55 10.05 17.26
N ASP A 90 -12.79 10.11 15.94
CA ASP A 90 -13.80 10.97 15.34
C ASP A 90 -15.22 10.48 15.64
N SER A 91 -15.41 9.18 15.78
CA SER A 91 -16.70 8.59 16.18
C SER A 91 -17.11 8.88 17.64
N ILE A 92 -16.16 9.26 18.51
CA ILE A 92 -16.42 9.51 19.92
C ILE A 92 -16.88 10.96 20.14
N LYS A 93 -18.16 11.17 20.43
CA LYS A 93 -18.75 12.51 20.69
C LYS A 93 -18.31 13.13 22.03
N SER A 94 -18.08 12.32 23.07
CA SER A 94 -17.75 12.80 24.41
C SER A 94 -16.25 13.09 24.57
N LYS A 95 -15.90 14.34 24.93
CA LYS A 95 -14.51 14.74 25.25
C LYS A 95 -13.86 13.89 26.34
N ARG A 96 -14.63 13.47 27.35
CA ARG A 96 -14.15 12.63 28.45
C ARG A 96 -13.82 11.22 27.95
N GLN A 97 -14.71 10.61 27.17
CA GLN A 97 -14.49 9.28 26.58
C GLN A 97 -13.32 9.30 25.59
N LYS A 98 -13.20 10.35 24.77
CA LYS A 98 -12.07 10.55 23.86
C LYS A 98 -10.73 10.56 24.62
N ARG A 99 -10.63 11.30 25.73
CA ARG A 99 -9.43 11.31 26.58
C ARG A 99 -9.11 9.94 27.17
N LEU A 100 -10.11 9.22 27.69
CA LEU A 100 -9.93 7.88 28.27
C LEU A 100 -9.47 6.87 27.21
N TYR A 101 -10.06 6.91 26.02
CA TYR A 101 -9.66 6.07 24.90
C TYR A 101 -8.21 6.31 24.51
N LEU A 102 -7.82 7.56 24.31
CA LEU A 102 -6.45 7.95 23.96
C LEU A 102 -5.42 7.55 25.01
N LYS A 103 -5.76 7.68 26.31
CA LYS A 103 -4.87 7.23 27.39
C LYS A 103 -4.68 5.71 27.41
N LYS A 104 -5.75 4.94 27.16
CA LYS A 104 -5.65 3.48 27.02
C LYS A 104 -4.81 3.07 25.82
N LEU A 105 -5.01 3.76 24.71
CA LEU A 105 -4.28 3.54 23.47
C LEU A 105 -2.78 3.85 23.63
N GLU A 106 -2.43 4.97 24.28
CA GLU A 106 -1.04 5.32 24.61
C GLU A 106 -0.35 4.18 25.37
N LYS A 107 -0.99 3.68 26.41
CA LYS A 107 -0.46 2.58 27.22
C LYS A 107 -0.29 1.30 26.41
N PHE A 108 -1.25 0.99 25.54
CA PHE A 108 -1.21 -0.18 24.67
C PHE A 108 -0.05 -0.08 23.67
N VAL A 109 0.04 1.04 22.94
CA VAL A 109 1.11 1.26 21.96
C VAL A 109 2.49 1.26 22.61
N TYR A 110 2.61 1.86 23.81
CA TYR A 110 3.85 1.85 24.57
C TYR A 110 4.28 0.42 24.93
N ASN A 111 3.39 -0.37 25.48
CA ASN A 111 3.70 -1.74 25.90
C ASN A 111 4.03 -2.67 24.72
N GLU A 112 3.33 -2.49 23.60
CA GLU A 112 3.48 -3.35 22.42
C GLU A 112 4.78 -3.05 21.63
N PHE A 113 5.10 -1.76 21.48
CA PHE A 113 6.15 -1.36 20.52
C PHE A 113 7.42 -0.79 21.16
N SER A 114 7.41 -0.39 22.44
CA SER A 114 8.58 0.28 23.02
C SER A 114 9.84 -0.57 22.98
N ASP A 115 9.73 -1.87 23.26
CA ASP A 115 10.87 -2.76 23.30
C ASP A 115 11.43 -3.07 21.90
N GLU A 116 10.54 -3.21 20.93
CA GLU A 116 10.89 -3.41 19.52
C GLU A 116 11.60 -2.17 18.94
N LEU A 117 11.03 -0.98 19.18
CA LEU A 117 11.62 0.27 18.69
C LEU A 117 12.97 0.58 19.33
N ARG A 118 13.18 0.24 20.61
CA ARG A 118 14.47 0.41 21.29
C ARG A 118 15.57 -0.47 20.71
N LYS A 119 15.23 -1.64 20.15
CA LYS A 119 16.18 -2.55 19.51
C LYS A 119 16.64 -2.08 18.13
N LEU A 120 15.98 -1.08 17.55
CA LEU A 120 16.35 -0.54 16.26
C LEU A 120 17.62 0.30 16.36
N SER A 121 18.55 0.06 15.41
CA SER A 121 19.72 0.94 15.25
C SER A 121 19.27 2.33 14.72
N ARG A 122 20.16 3.34 14.90
CA ARG A 122 19.89 4.69 14.36
C ARG A 122 19.58 4.68 12.86
N SER A 123 20.29 3.88 12.08
CA SER A 123 20.05 3.76 10.64
C SER A 123 18.72 3.10 10.33
N GLN A 124 18.29 2.11 11.10
CA GLN A 124 16.98 1.49 10.97
C GLN A 124 15.87 2.46 11.37
N GLY A 125 16.07 3.23 12.44
CA GLY A 125 15.14 4.27 12.86
C GLY A 125 14.95 5.38 11.81
N ARG A 126 16.05 5.81 11.15
CA ARG A 126 15.95 6.76 10.04
C ARG A 126 15.12 6.22 8.89
N ILE A 127 15.31 4.97 8.49
CA ILE A 127 14.51 4.33 7.45
C ILE A 127 13.05 4.19 7.90
N LEU A 128 12.80 3.85 9.16
CA LEU A 128 11.43 3.78 9.71
C LEU A 128 10.70 5.13 9.60
N VAL A 129 11.38 6.24 9.92
CA VAL A 129 10.82 7.60 9.77
C VAL A 129 10.47 7.89 8.31
N LYS A 130 11.35 7.55 7.37
CA LYS A 130 11.10 7.70 5.93
C LYS A 130 9.89 6.87 5.48
N LEU A 131 9.81 5.62 5.90
CA LEU A 131 8.71 4.71 5.57
C LEU A 131 7.39 5.13 6.22
N LEU A 132 7.40 5.70 7.42
CA LEU A 132 6.20 6.26 8.03
C LEU A 132 5.66 7.42 7.19
N ASN A 133 6.53 8.34 6.75
CA ASN A 133 6.10 9.43 5.88
C ASN A 133 5.51 8.89 4.56
N ARG A 134 6.16 7.91 3.92
CA ARG A 134 5.64 7.24 2.73
C ARG A 134 4.25 6.64 2.93
N GLN A 135 4.02 5.96 4.05
CA GLN A 135 2.76 5.25 4.32
C GLN A 135 1.61 6.15 4.78
N THR A 136 1.93 7.25 5.46
CA THR A 136 0.93 8.13 6.07
C THR A 136 0.76 9.46 5.37
N GLY A 137 1.71 9.85 4.50
CA GLY A 137 1.78 11.20 3.93
C GLY A 137 2.17 12.28 4.94
N LEU A 138 2.38 11.92 6.22
CA LEU A 138 2.71 12.85 7.29
C LEU A 138 4.18 12.70 7.70
N THR A 139 4.87 13.81 7.92
CA THR A 139 6.22 13.73 8.48
C THR A 139 6.18 13.18 9.91
N ALA A 140 7.25 12.51 10.33
CA ALA A 140 7.32 12.02 11.70
C ALA A 140 7.19 13.17 12.71
N HIS A 141 7.65 14.38 12.36
CA HIS A 141 7.44 15.58 13.16
C HIS A 141 5.95 15.95 13.29
N SER A 142 5.18 15.90 12.20
CA SER A 142 3.73 16.15 12.23
C SER A 142 3.02 15.13 13.09
N ILE A 143 3.33 13.85 12.91
CA ILE A 143 2.80 12.76 13.72
C ILE A 143 3.11 12.99 15.20
N VAL A 144 4.37 13.27 15.55
CA VAL A 144 4.77 13.56 16.92
C VAL A 144 4.05 14.81 17.47
N SER A 145 3.93 15.86 16.67
CA SER A 145 3.28 17.11 17.07
C SER A 145 1.78 16.91 17.32
N GLU A 146 1.11 16.21 16.43
CA GLU A 146 -0.33 15.92 16.53
C GLU A 146 -0.66 14.99 17.71
N TYR A 147 0.15 13.96 17.90
CA TYR A 147 -0.03 12.97 18.95
C TYR A 147 0.80 13.23 20.20
N ARG A 148 1.59 14.34 20.27
CA ARG A 148 2.48 14.68 21.37
C ARG A 148 1.80 14.66 22.75
N ASN A 149 0.58 15.19 22.83
CA ASN A 149 -0.20 15.17 24.06
C ASN A 149 -0.84 13.80 24.35
N LYS A 150 -0.88 12.92 23.33
CA LYS A 150 -1.53 11.61 23.36
C LYS A 150 -0.53 10.48 23.63
N PHE A 151 0.73 10.64 23.20
CA PHE A 151 1.78 9.61 23.26
C PHE A 151 3.09 10.11 23.89
N ARG A 152 2.96 11.01 24.84
CA ARG A 152 4.11 11.72 25.45
C ARG A 152 5.18 10.78 26.03
N ALA A 153 4.77 9.74 26.75
CA ALA A 153 5.69 8.79 27.38
C ALA A 153 6.46 7.94 26.35
N LEU A 154 5.77 7.46 25.30
CA LEU A 154 6.39 6.72 24.21
C LEU A 154 7.44 7.56 23.48
N LEU A 155 7.08 8.81 23.17
CA LEU A 155 7.94 9.73 22.43
C LEU A 155 9.20 10.11 23.22
N TYR A 156 9.09 10.39 24.50
CA TYR A 156 10.27 10.75 25.33
C TYR A 156 11.25 9.58 25.46
N ASN A 157 10.76 8.35 25.62
CA ASN A 157 11.63 7.19 25.83
C ASN A 157 12.26 6.67 24.53
N THR A 158 11.59 6.86 23.38
CA THR A 158 12.15 6.49 22.07
C THR A 158 12.90 7.61 21.40
N ALA A 159 12.56 8.88 21.66
CA ALA A 159 13.21 10.04 21.07
C ALA A 159 14.71 10.10 21.38
N ALA A 160 15.16 9.63 22.55
CA ALA A 160 16.58 9.54 22.88
C ALA A 160 17.37 8.68 21.87
N SER A 161 16.78 7.62 21.36
CA SER A 161 17.37 6.76 20.32
C SER A 161 17.39 7.40 18.93
N PHE A 162 16.50 8.37 18.70
CA PHE A 162 16.30 9.04 17.41
C PHE A 162 16.82 10.48 17.40
N TYR A 163 17.54 10.93 18.44
CA TYR A 163 17.95 12.32 18.63
C TYR A 163 18.72 12.96 17.45
N SER A 164 19.40 12.15 16.63
CA SER A 164 20.14 12.62 15.45
C SER A 164 19.40 12.40 14.12
N ILE A 165 18.10 12.05 14.16
CA ILE A 165 17.32 11.77 12.96
C ILE A 165 16.47 12.98 12.65
N SER A 166 16.52 13.46 11.39
CA SER A 166 15.61 14.49 10.95
C SER A 166 14.20 13.94 10.88
N LEU A 167 13.30 14.46 11.73
CA LEU A 167 11.89 14.07 11.77
C LEU A 167 11.03 14.89 10.79
N LYS A 168 11.63 15.90 10.15
CA LYS A 168 10.94 16.81 9.23
C LYS A 168 11.09 16.41 7.76
N ASP A 169 11.96 15.42 7.48
CA ASP A 169 12.22 15.00 6.12
C ASP A 169 10.96 14.42 5.49
N GLU A 170 10.64 14.92 4.31
CA GLU A 170 9.58 14.40 3.45
C GLU A 170 10.12 13.26 2.59
N TYR A 171 9.25 12.31 2.26
CA TYR A 171 9.60 11.20 1.39
C TYR A 171 9.51 11.63 -0.08
N LYS A 172 10.65 11.75 -0.76
CA LYS A 172 10.76 12.25 -2.13
C LYS A 172 11.56 11.29 -3.02
N PRO A 173 10.93 10.22 -3.52
CA PRO A 173 11.62 9.16 -4.26
C PRO A 173 12.24 9.63 -5.59
N PHE A 174 11.81 10.75 -6.12
CA PHE A 174 12.32 11.31 -7.38
C PHE A 174 13.44 12.35 -7.20
N GLU A 175 13.65 12.84 -5.98
CA GLU A 175 14.66 13.85 -5.69
C GLU A 175 15.92 13.29 -5.00
N ASP A 176 15.80 12.16 -4.30
CA ASP A 176 16.87 11.55 -3.50
C ASP A 176 17.09 10.08 -3.89
N TYR A 177 18.34 9.74 -4.21
CA TYR A 177 18.72 8.40 -4.66
C TYR A 177 18.47 7.31 -3.60
N GLU A 178 18.65 7.62 -2.29
CA GLU A 178 18.35 6.66 -1.21
C GLU A 178 16.84 6.36 -1.16
N TYR A 179 15.99 7.37 -1.37
CA TYR A 179 14.54 7.16 -1.43
C TYR A 179 14.12 6.38 -2.66
N TYR A 180 14.75 6.64 -3.81
CA TYR A 180 14.54 5.85 -5.02
C TYR A 180 14.87 4.36 -4.79
N LEU A 181 16.02 4.06 -4.16
CA LEU A 181 16.39 2.69 -3.83
C LEU A 181 15.44 2.04 -2.82
N ILE A 182 14.92 2.79 -1.85
CA ILE A 182 13.92 2.30 -0.91
C ILE A 182 12.64 1.93 -1.65
N GLU A 183 12.18 2.77 -2.58
CA GLU A 183 10.98 2.50 -3.39
C GLU A 183 11.17 1.24 -4.25
N ASP A 184 12.31 1.12 -4.95
CA ASP A 184 12.66 -0.07 -5.73
C ASP A 184 12.64 -1.35 -4.87
N ILE A 185 13.20 -1.30 -3.66
CA ILE A 185 13.21 -2.44 -2.71
C ILE A 185 11.79 -2.85 -2.28
N LEU A 186 10.90 -1.89 -2.15
CA LEU A 186 9.52 -2.15 -1.69
C LEU A 186 8.62 -2.69 -2.80
N GLN A 187 8.93 -2.36 -4.04
CA GLN A 187 8.14 -2.77 -5.21
C GLN A 187 8.59 -4.14 -5.76
N ARG A 188 9.87 -4.53 -5.56
CA ARG A 188 10.40 -5.87 -5.88
C ARG A 188 10.04 -6.89 -4.78
#